data_dc4f267bff4f63e321c9fe823fb28db3
#
_entry.id   dc4f267bff4f63e321c9fe823fb28db3
#
_cell.length_a   1.000
_cell.length_b   1.000
_cell.length_c   1.000
_cell.angle_alpha   90.00
_cell.angle_beta   90.00
_cell.angle_gamma   90.00
#
_symmetry.space_group_name_H-M   'P 1'
#
loop_
_entity.id
_entity.type
_entity.pdbx_description
1 polymer ?
#
loop_
_entity_poly.entity_id
_entity_poly.type
_entity_poly.pdbx_seq_one_letter_code
_entity_poly.pdbx_strand_id
1 'polypeptide(L)'
;MSSNNLPRPPAVGTLIDDGNLELVGVLGYGGYGVVYRAVDLRSSSPEPPSYAVKCLLHTPTRNAARQRRLHMQEITLHQLASAHPNVVTLHRVIEEEDCTFIVMDYCPDGDLFGQILHKRRYLGRDDLIKHVFLQLLEAVEFCHSLGIYHRDLKPENVLCFNGGLRLAITDFGLATTEKVSEEFRTGSVYHMSPGTSHSICSLSCMC
;
A
#
# COMPACT_ATOMS: atom_id res chain seq x y z
N MET A 1 32.98 -21.56 -1.39
CA MET A 1 32.05 -21.12 -2.46
C MET A 1 30.78 -20.71 -1.75
N SER A 2 30.62 -19.43 -1.39
CA SER A 2 29.42 -18.93 -0.74
C SER A 2 28.34 -18.82 -1.81
N SER A 3 27.35 -19.69 -1.75
CA SER A 3 26.11 -19.52 -2.52
C SER A 3 25.52 -18.17 -2.12
N ASN A 4 25.46 -17.23 -3.06
CA ASN A 4 24.70 -15.98 -2.93
C ASN A 4 23.21 -16.35 -2.77
N ASN A 5 22.80 -16.72 -1.55
CA ASN A 5 21.40 -16.90 -1.23
C ASN A 5 20.80 -15.49 -1.06
N LEU A 6 20.28 -14.94 -2.15
CA LEU A 6 19.46 -13.73 -2.05
C LEU A 6 18.22 -14.05 -1.19
N PRO A 7 17.82 -13.15 -0.28
CA PRO A 7 16.63 -13.35 0.52
C PRO A 7 15.42 -13.55 -0.40
N ARG A 8 14.57 -14.51 -0.03
CA ARG A 8 13.37 -14.87 -0.79
C ARG A 8 12.13 -14.56 0.05
N PRO A 9 11.04 -14.18 -0.59
CA PRO A 9 9.78 -14.04 0.11
C PRO A 9 9.43 -15.33 0.85
N PRO A 10 8.91 -15.24 2.09
CA PRO A 10 8.53 -16.42 2.87
C PRO A 10 7.43 -17.23 2.15
N ALA A 11 7.40 -18.52 2.38
CA ALA A 11 6.37 -19.39 1.84
C ALA A 11 5.03 -19.19 2.58
N VAL A 12 3.92 -19.49 1.92
CA VAL A 12 2.62 -19.64 2.59
C VAL A 12 2.74 -20.73 3.67
N GLY A 13 2.14 -20.50 4.84
CA GLY A 13 2.29 -21.33 6.04
C GLY A 13 3.40 -20.87 6.99
N THR A 14 4.20 -19.85 6.59
CA THR A 14 5.22 -19.27 7.49
C THR A 14 4.55 -18.53 8.64
N LEU A 15 5.04 -18.77 9.86
CA LEU A 15 4.67 -18.03 11.06
C LEU A 15 5.59 -16.83 11.22
N ILE A 16 5.02 -15.68 11.50
CA ILE A 16 5.71 -14.41 11.77
C ILE A 16 5.19 -13.81 13.09
N ASP A 17 5.78 -12.68 13.56
CA ASP A 17 5.32 -11.99 14.77
C ASP A 17 5.38 -12.93 16.00
N ASP A 18 6.52 -13.58 16.23
CA ASP A 18 6.71 -14.56 17.31
C ASP A 18 5.69 -15.72 17.26
N GLY A 19 5.26 -16.11 16.07
CA GLY A 19 4.27 -17.17 15.87
C GLY A 19 2.82 -16.74 16.02
N ASN A 20 2.55 -15.43 16.16
CA ASN A 20 1.20 -14.89 16.34
C ASN A 20 0.41 -14.77 15.04
N LEU A 21 1.08 -14.65 13.90
CA LEU A 21 0.47 -14.54 12.58
C LEU A 21 0.94 -15.67 11.66
N GLU A 22 0.00 -16.27 10.94
CA GLU A 22 0.28 -17.24 9.87
C GLU A 22 0.01 -16.62 8.51
N LEU A 23 0.97 -16.67 7.58
CA LEU A 23 0.79 -16.26 6.19
C LEU A 23 0.00 -17.33 5.43
N VAL A 24 -1.28 -17.11 5.20
CA VAL A 24 -2.20 -18.11 4.64
C VAL A 24 -2.41 -18.04 3.13
N GLY A 25 -1.93 -16.98 2.48
CA GLY A 25 -2.06 -16.84 1.02
C GLY A 25 -1.41 -15.58 0.50
N VAL A 26 -1.10 -15.55 -0.80
CA VAL A 26 -0.58 -14.36 -1.49
C VAL A 26 -1.74 -13.54 -2.02
N LEU A 27 -1.77 -12.24 -1.70
CA LEU A 27 -2.72 -11.26 -2.22
C LEU A 27 -2.21 -10.58 -3.49
N GLY A 28 -0.90 -10.36 -3.60
CA GLY A 28 -0.31 -9.74 -4.77
C GLY A 28 1.21 -9.63 -4.71
N TYR A 29 1.76 -9.31 -5.88
CA TYR A 29 3.20 -9.02 -6.07
C TYR A 29 3.33 -7.58 -6.51
N GLY A 30 4.18 -6.82 -5.85
CA GLY A 30 4.49 -5.43 -6.19
C GLY A 30 5.96 -5.25 -6.52
N GLY A 31 6.33 -4.10 -7.09
CA GLY A 31 7.73 -3.76 -7.38
C GLY A 31 8.63 -3.72 -6.15
N TYR A 32 8.05 -3.65 -4.97
CA TYR A 32 8.75 -3.51 -3.69
C TYR A 32 8.59 -4.72 -2.76
N GLY A 33 7.87 -5.77 -3.16
CA GLY A 33 7.69 -6.96 -2.33
C GLY A 33 6.43 -7.77 -2.63
N VAL A 34 6.11 -8.68 -1.72
CA VAL A 34 4.93 -9.56 -1.78
C VAL A 34 3.97 -9.18 -0.68
N VAL A 35 2.68 -9.13 -1.00
CA VAL A 35 1.62 -8.90 -0.02
C VAL A 35 0.90 -10.22 0.24
N TYR A 36 0.81 -10.59 1.52
CA TYR A 36 0.15 -11.80 1.97
C TYR A 36 -1.15 -11.49 2.71
N ARG A 37 -2.07 -12.43 2.71
CA ARG A 37 -3.10 -12.53 3.74
C ARG A 37 -2.50 -13.30 4.91
N ALA A 38 -2.64 -12.76 6.12
CA ALA A 38 -2.26 -13.42 7.36
C ALA A 38 -3.47 -13.56 8.29
N VAL A 39 -3.44 -14.57 9.16
CA VAL A 39 -4.47 -14.85 10.16
C VAL A 39 -3.87 -14.74 11.55
N ASP A 40 -4.58 -14.11 12.49
CA ASP A 40 -4.16 -13.98 13.89
C ASP A 40 -4.46 -15.27 14.66
N LEU A 41 -3.41 -15.99 15.04
CA LEU A 41 -3.50 -17.26 15.76
C LEU A 41 -3.78 -17.08 17.27
N ARG A 42 -3.71 -15.86 17.80
CA ARG A 42 -4.06 -15.58 19.20
C ARG A 42 -5.56 -15.50 19.41
N SER A 43 -6.32 -15.32 18.34
CA SER A 43 -7.76 -15.24 18.41
C SER A 43 -8.37 -16.62 18.58
N SER A 44 -9.17 -16.80 19.63
CA SER A 44 -10.01 -17.98 19.84
C SER A 44 -11.35 -17.92 19.09
N SER A 45 -11.55 -16.89 18.25
CA SER A 45 -12.75 -16.76 17.42
C SER A 45 -12.79 -17.86 16.36
N PRO A 46 -13.98 -18.42 16.03
CA PRO A 46 -14.15 -19.32 14.89
C PRO A 46 -13.72 -18.69 13.55
N GLU A 47 -13.80 -17.36 13.45
CA GLU A 47 -13.30 -16.56 12.34
C GLU A 47 -12.24 -15.59 12.87
N PRO A 48 -10.95 -16.01 12.91
CA PRO A 48 -9.90 -15.16 13.43
C PRO A 48 -9.67 -13.95 12.52
N PRO A 49 -9.26 -12.79 13.08
CA PRO A 49 -8.95 -11.61 12.31
C PRO A 49 -7.91 -11.88 11.22
N SER A 50 -8.13 -11.33 10.04
CA SER A 50 -7.19 -11.39 8.93
C SER A 50 -6.54 -10.04 8.72
N TYR A 51 -5.27 -10.05 8.34
CA TYR A 51 -4.47 -8.87 8.01
C TYR A 51 -3.88 -9.01 6.61
N ALA A 52 -3.59 -7.88 5.97
CA ALA A 52 -2.67 -7.83 4.84
C ALA A 52 -1.25 -7.58 5.39
N VAL A 53 -0.29 -8.36 4.92
CA VAL A 53 1.11 -8.26 5.35
C VAL A 53 1.99 -8.05 4.14
N LYS A 54 2.57 -6.85 4.00
CA LYS A 54 3.54 -6.53 2.95
C LYS A 54 4.94 -6.92 3.43
N CYS A 55 5.59 -7.81 2.71
CA CYS A 55 6.97 -8.25 2.97
C CYS A 55 7.94 -7.45 2.11
N LEU A 56 8.81 -6.67 2.73
CA LEU A 56 9.88 -5.89 2.10
C LEU A 56 11.21 -6.59 2.34
N LEU A 57 11.80 -7.18 1.30
CA LEU A 57 13.06 -7.92 1.40
C LEU A 57 14.27 -6.99 1.59
N HIS A 58 15.20 -7.38 2.45
CA HIS A 58 16.48 -6.72 2.65
C HIS A 58 17.53 -7.29 1.68
N THR A 59 17.59 -6.76 0.46
CA THR A 59 18.58 -7.26 -0.52
C THR A 59 19.98 -6.73 -0.21
N PRO A 60 21.00 -7.60 -0.09
CA PRO A 60 22.39 -7.20 0.14
C PRO A 60 23.03 -6.68 -1.15
N THR A 61 22.60 -5.52 -1.63
CA THR A 61 23.10 -4.88 -2.85
C THR A 61 23.87 -3.61 -2.52
N ARG A 62 24.62 -3.08 -3.51
CA ARG A 62 25.28 -1.76 -3.39
C ARG A 62 24.31 -0.63 -2.99
N ASN A 63 23.02 -0.82 -3.24
CA ASN A 63 21.95 0.15 -2.96
C ASN A 63 21.16 -0.15 -1.67
N ALA A 64 21.60 -1.10 -0.82
CA ALA A 64 20.88 -1.52 0.37
C ALA A 64 20.52 -0.35 1.30
N ALA A 65 21.42 0.60 1.51
CA ALA A 65 21.16 1.78 2.33
C ALA A 65 20.08 2.70 1.73
N ARG A 66 20.02 2.85 0.39
CA ARG A 66 18.98 3.60 -0.30
C ARG A 66 17.64 2.87 -0.18
N GLN A 67 17.64 1.55 -0.37
CA GLN A 67 16.45 0.72 -0.25
C GLN A 67 15.84 0.81 1.16
N ARG A 68 16.66 0.68 2.21
CA ARG A 68 16.20 0.83 3.60
C ARG A 68 15.57 2.21 3.86
N ARG A 69 16.17 3.28 3.31
CA ARG A 69 15.58 4.62 3.43
C ARG A 69 14.21 4.72 2.77
N LEU A 70 14.05 4.14 1.58
CA LEU A 70 12.76 4.11 0.89
C LEU A 70 11.71 3.31 1.67
N HIS A 71 12.08 2.14 2.21
CA HIS A 71 11.19 1.36 3.06
C HIS A 71 10.79 2.14 4.33
N MET A 72 11.74 2.77 5.01
CA MET A 72 11.45 3.60 6.19
C MET A 72 10.57 4.80 5.85
N GLN A 73 10.78 5.44 4.71
CA GLN A 73 9.94 6.53 4.22
C GLN A 73 8.51 6.05 3.96
N GLU A 74 8.33 4.95 3.24
CA GLU A 74 7.02 4.32 3.01
C GLU A 74 6.29 4.06 4.32
N ILE A 75 6.95 3.38 5.27
CA ILE A 75 6.39 3.05 6.59
C ILE A 75 5.99 4.32 7.35
N THR A 76 6.88 5.30 7.41
CA THR A 76 6.64 6.54 8.17
C THR A 76 5.46 7.32 7.59
N LEU A 77 5.42 7.52 6.27
CA LEU A 77 4.37 8.27 5.61
C LEU A 77 3.03 7.55 5.69
N HIS A 78 3.02 6.23 5.50
CA HIS A 78 1.82 5.41 5.66
C HIS A 78 1.30 5.47 7.10
N GLN A 79 2.16 5.32 8.10
CA GLN A 79 1.77 5.39 9.52
C GLN A 79 1.10 6.73 9.87
N LEU A 80 1.65 7.85 9.37
CA LEU A 80 1.05 9.16 9.57
C LEU A 80 -0.32 9.29 8.88
N ALA A 81 -0.42 8.81 7.63
CA ALA A 81 -1.65 8.85 6.86
C ALA A 81 -2.73 7.92 7.42
N SER A 82 -2.37 6.85 8.13
CA SER A 82 -3.29 5.87 8.72
C SER A 82 -4.27 6.43 9.75
N ALA A 83 -4.09 7.67 10.18
CA ALA A 83 -5.05 8.34 11.06
C ALA A 83 -6.38 8.66 10.37
N HIS A 84 -6.45 8.63 9.03
CA HIS A 84 -7.67 8.89 8.27
C HIS A 84 -8.44 7.60 7.97
N PRO A 85 -9.78 7.55 8.14
CA PRO A 85 -10.58 6.33 7.94
C PRO A 85 -10.60 5.79 6.51
N ASN A 86 -10.27 6.64 5.52
CA ASN A 86 -10.15 6.26 4.11
C ASN A 86 -8.68 6.09 3.66
N VAL A 87 -7.80 5.80 4.59
CA VAL A 87 -6.45 5.25 4.38
C VAL A 87 -6.40 3.89 5.06
N VAL A 88 -5.78 2.92 4.40
CA VAL A 88 -5.58 1.57 4.96
C VAL A 88 -4.75 1.69 6.24
N THR A 89 -5.25 1.15 7.35
CA THR A 89 -4.58 1.25 8.63
C THR A 89 -3.32 0.40 8.65
N LEU A 90 -2.17 1.00 8.97
CA LEU A 90 -0.95 0.30 9.31
C LEU A 90 -0.96 0.01 10.82
N HIS A 91 -1.09 -1.26 11.20
CA HIS A 91 -1.19 -1.67 12.60
C HIS A 91 0.17 -1.74 13.29
N ARG A 92 1.14 -2.39 12.65
CA ARG A 92 2.50 -2.56 13.18
C ARG A 92 3.50 -2.96 12.12
N VAL A 93 4.77 -2.83 12.46
CA VAL A 93 5.92 -3.23 11.65
C VAL A 93 6.68 -4.28 12.44
N ILE A 94 7.11 -5.35 11.76
CA ILE A 94 7.89 -6.44 12.32
C ILE A 94 9.20 -6.50 11.54
N GLU A 95 10.31 -6.28 12.24
CA GLU A 95 11.64 -6.34 11.67
C GLU A 95 12.23 -7.75 11.87
N GLU A 96 12.61 -8.38 10.77
CA GLU A 96 13.36 -9.64 10.77
C GLU A 96 14.70 -9.45 10.05
N GLU A 97 15.61 -10.43 10.13
CA GLU A 97 16.96 -10.33 9.58
C GLU A 97 16.94 -10.06 8.06
N ASP A 98 16.10 -10.78 7.33
CA ASP A 98 16.03 -10.77 5.86
C ASP A 98 14.95 -9.87 5.28
N CYS A 99 14.01 -9.41 6.09
CA CYS A 99 12.86 -8.62 5.63
C CYS A 99 12.18 -7.81 6.72
N THR A 100 11.39 -6.83 6.29
CA THR A 100 10.46 -6.07 7.13
C THR A 100 9.04 -6.44 6.74
N PHE A 101 8.18 -6.77 7.68
CA PHE A 101 6.76 -6.97 7.47
C PHE A 101 5.96 -5.76 7.93
N ILE A 102 5.08 -5.27 7.07
CA ILE A 102 4.11 -4.21 7.37
C ILE A 102 2.74 -4.86 7.50
N VAL A 103 2.18 -4.87 8.71
CA VAL A 103 0.86 -5.45 9.01
C VAL A 103 -0.20 -4.37 8.88
N MET A 104 -1.19 -4.61 8.01
CA MET A 104 -2.21 -3.63 7.62
C MET A 104 -3.61 -4.25 7.65
N ASP A 105 -4.65 -3.41 7.52
CA ASP A 105 -6.01 -3.88 7.31
C ASP A 105 -6.09 -4.82 6.11
N TYR A 106 -6.76 -5.97 6.31
CA TYR A 106 -7.14 -6.84 5.20
C TYR A 106 -8.45 -6.36 4.58
N CYS A 107 -8.43 -6.21 3.27
CA CYS A 107 -9.58 -5.79 2.48
C CYS A 107 -10.15 -6.97 1.67
N PRO A 108 -11.30 -7.54 2.08
CA PRO A 108 -11.85 -8.72 1.42
C PRO A 108 -12.49 -8.41 0.06
N ASP A 109 -12.87 -7.16 -0.19
CA ASP A 109 -13.59 -6.76 -1.40
C ASP A 109 -12.67 -6.46 -2.60
N GLY A 110 -11.33 -6.48 -2.38
CA GLY A 110 -10.34 -6.19 -3.40
C GLY A 110 -10.18 -4.68 -3.67
N ASP A 111 -9.65 -4.35 -4.85
CA ASP A 111 -9.38 -2.98 -5.26
C ASP A 111 -10.53 -2.36 -6.06
N LEU A 112 -10.45 -1.04 -6.24
CA LEU A 112 -11.44 -0.26 -6.98
C LEU A 112 -11.44 -0.62 -8.48
N PHE A 113 -10.28 -0.99 -9.04
CA PHE A 113 -10.18 -1.43 -10.43
C PHE A 113 -11.07 -2.67 -10.68
N GLY A 114 -10.97 -3.69 -9.84
CA GLY A 114 -11.80 -4.89 -9.91
C GLY A 114 -13.29 -4.59 -9.69
N GLN A 115 -13.61 -3.66 -8.77
CA GLN A 115 -14.99 -3.25 -8.51
C GLN A 115 -15.61 -2.53 -9.72
N ILE A 116 -14.84 -1.70 -10.44
CA ILE A 116 -15.30 -0.99 -11.64
C ILE A 116 -15.42 -1.95 -12.82
N LEU A 117 -14.35 -2.67 -13.15
CA LEU A 117 -14.28 -3.43 -14.42
C LEU A 117 -14.95 -4.80 -14.34
N HIS A 118 -14.74 -5.54 -13.26
CA HIS A 118 -15.24 -6.92 -13.18
C HIS A 118 -16.62 -6.98 -12.53
N LYS A 119 -16.82 -6.27 -11.43
CA LYS A 119 -18.10 -6.31 -10.71
C LYS A 119 -19.11 -5.27 -11.20
N ARG A 120 -18.68 -4.30 -12.01
CA ARG A 120 -19.50 -3.19 -12.52
C ARG A 120 -20.30 -2.49 -11.42
N ARG A 121 -19.73 -2.40 -10.21
CA ARG A 121 -20.41 -2.00 -8.99
C ARG A 121 -21.04 -0.61 -9.06
N TYR A 122 -20.38 0.30 -9.78
CA TYR A 122 -20.73 1.72 -9.82
C TYR A 122 -21.53 2.10 -11.09
N LEU A 123 -21.71 1.17 -12.01
CA LEU A 123 -22.37 1.46 -13.30
C LEU A 123 -23.82 1.92 -13.07
N GLY A 124 -24.16 3.13 -13.57
CA GLY A 124 -25.50 3.72 -13.45
C GLY A 124 -25.90 4.12 -12.02
N ARG A 125 -24.93 4.27 -11.11
CA ARG A 125 -25.17 4.59 -9.68
C ARG A 125 -24.43 5.88 -9.30
N ASP A 126 -24.85 6.98 -9.86
CA ASP A 126 -24.16 8.30 -9.71
C ASP A 126 -24.04 8.75 -8.25
N ASP A 127 -25.07 8.51 -7.42
CA ASP A 127 -25.01 8.84 -5.98
C ASP A 127 -23.92 8.04 -5.26
N LEU A 128 -23.76 6.75 -5.61
CA LEU A 128 -22.73 5.91 -5.03
C LEU A 128 -21.35 6.37 -5.52
N ILE A 129 -21.20 6.68 -6.81
CA ILE A 129 -19.94 7.22 -7.36
C ILE A 129 -19.56 8.49 -6.62
N LYS A 130 -20.49 9.43 -6.48
CA LYS A 130 -20.28 10.68 -5.74
C LYS A 130 -19.86 10.42 -4.30
N HIS A 131 -20.56 9.52 -3.60
CA HIS A 131 -20.27 9.16 -2.21
C HIS A 131 -18.84 8.63 -2.04
N VAL A 132 -18.43 7.65 -2.85
CA VAL A 132 -17.09 7.05 -2.72
C VAL A 132 -15.99 7.98 -3.22
N PHE A 133 -16.27 8.83 -4.21
CA PHE A 133 -15.31 9.80 -4.71
C PHE A 133 -15.00 10.88 -3.66
N LEU A 134 -16.00 11.33 -2.89
CA LEU A 134 -15.79 12.27 -1.78
C LEU A 134 -14.88 11.68 -0.72
N GLN A 135 -15.00 10.38 -0.39
CA GLN A 135 -14.11 9.71 0.55
C GLN A 135 -12.64 9.77 0.09
N LEU A 136 -12.39 9.60 -1.22
CA LEU A 136 -11.03 9.71 -1.77
C LEU A 136 -10.49 11.14 -1.70
N LEU A 137 -11.32 12.13 -2.00
CA LEU A 137 -10.93 13.54 -1.90
C LEU A 137 -10.56 13.90 -0.46
N GLU A 138 -11.36 13.49 0.52
CA GLU A 138 -11.10 13.71 1.95
C GLU A 138 -9.78 13.05 2.41
N ALA A 139 -9.51 11.82 1.96
CA ALA A 139 -8.26 11.13 2.26
C ALA A 139 -7.03 11.82 1.64
N VAL A 140 -7.15 12.28 0.39
CA VAL A 140 -6.09 13.02 -0.31
C VAL A 140 -5.86 14.37 0.37
N GLU A 141 -6.91 15.12 0.69
CA GLU A 141 -6.83 16.39 1.41
C GLU A 141 -6.13 16.21 2.75
N PHE A 142 -6.49 15.17 3.49
CA PHE A 142 -5.81 14.83 4.75
C PHE A 142 -4.32 14.57 4.56
N CYS A 143 -3.94 13.72 3.58
CA CYS A 143 -2.53 13.49 3.26
C CYS A 143 -1.81 14.80 2.92
N HIS A 144 -2.39 15.65 2.08
CA HIS A 144 -1.82 16.95 1.70
C HIS A 144 -1.69 17.90 2.89
N SER A 145 -2.63 17.88 3.85
CA SER A 145 -2.53 18.68 5.09
C SER A 145 -1.33 18.29 5.95
N LEU A 146 -0.90 17.03 5.88
CA LEU A 146 0.33 16.51 6.49
C LEU A 146 1.58 16.75 5.64
N GLY A 147 1.45 17.35 4.45
CA GLY A 147 2.53 17.50 3.49
C GLY A 147 2.92 16.19 2.80
N ILE A 148 2.04 15.20 2.78
CA ILE A 148 2.28 13.89 2.17
C ILE A 148 1.66 13.86 0.76
N TYR A 149 2.46 13.59 -0.25
CA TYR A 149 2.06 13.44 -1.65
C TYR A 149 2.22 11.98 -2.06
N HIS A 150 1.12 11.31 -2.43
CA HIS A 150 1.10 9.86 -2.69
C HIS A 150 1.85 9.46 -3.96
N ARG A 151 1.72 10.22 -5.04
CA ARG A 151 2.37 10.09 -6.36
C ARG A 151 2.01 8.84 -7.20
N ASP A 152 1.17 7.93 -6.71
CA ASP A 152 0.70 6.75 -7.46
C ASP A 152 -0.78 6.45 -7.19
N LEU A 153 -1.62 7.49 -7.19
CA LEU A 153 -3.07 7.31 -7.07
C LEU A 153 -3.62 6.70 -8.35
N LYS A 154 -4.19 5.51 -8.20
CA LYS A 154 -4.84 4.73 -9.27
C LYS A 154 -5.85 3.77 -8.65
N PRO A 155 -6.82 3.26 -9.43
CA PRO A 155 -7.84 2.37 -8.91
C PRO A 155 -7.31 1.10 -8.22
N GLU A 156 -6.13 0.60 -8.63
CA GLU A 156 -5.47 -0.56 -8.02
C GLU A 156 -4.93 -0.27 -6.62
N ASN A 157 -4.62 1.00 -6.31
CA ASN A 157 -4.12 1.45 -5.01
C ASN A 157 -5.25 2.02 -4.12
N VAL A 158 -6.50 1.73 -4.47
CA VAL A 158 -7.68 2.06 -3.68
C VAL A 158 -8.41 0.77 -3.35
N LEU A 159 -8.40 0.40 -2.08
CA LEU A 159 -9.06 -0.82 -1.61
C LEU A 159 -10.51 -0.55 -1.21
N CYS A 160 -11.35 -1.58 -1.34
CA CYS A 160 -12.79 -1.50 -1.16
C CYS A 160 -13.23 -2.37 0.02
N PHE A 161 -14.11 -1.81 0.84
CA PHE A 161 -14.74 -2.46 2.00
C PHE A 161 -16.26 -2.34 1.89
N ASN A 162 -16.98 -3.19 2.63
CA ASN A 162 -18.45 -3.16 2.70
C ASN A 162 -19.10 -3.22 1.32
N GLY A 163 -18.61 -4.11 0.46
CA GLY A 163 -19.11 -4.26 -0.90
C GLY A 163 -18.87 -3.02 -1.77
N GLY A 164 -17.80 -2.25 -1.55
CA GLY A 164 -17.46 -1.05 -2.31
C GLY A 164 -18.16 0.23 -1.85
N LEU A 165 -18.71 0.25 -0.63
CA LEU A 165 -19.30 1.47 -0.03
C LEU A 165 -18.28 2.32 0.71
N ARG A 166 -17.20 1.72 1.20
CA ARG A 166 -16.06 2.41 1.82
C ARG A 166 -14.80 2.14 1.00
N LEU A 167 -14.06 3.20 0.72
CA LEU A 167 -12.78 3.15 0.02
C LEU A 167 -11.65 3.55 0.96
N ALA A 168 -10.46 2.99 0.73
CA ALA A 168 -9.25 3.38 1.45
C ALA A 168 -8.02 3.35 0.54
N ILE A 169 -7.20 4.41 0.60
CA ILE A 169 -5.95 4.53 -0.15
C ILE A 169 -4.89 3.64 0.50
N THR A 170 -4.08 2.97 -0.33
CA THR A 170 -2.97 2.11 0.08
C THR A 170 -1.75 2.33 -0.80
N ASP A 171 -0.62 1.69 -0.44
CA ASP A 171 0.64 1.69 -1.17
C ASP A 171 1.34 3.06 -1.25
N PHE A 172 1.93 3.45 -0.13
CA PHE A 172 2.73 4.68 0.01
C PHE A 172 4.19 4.51 -0.44
N GLY A 173 4.52 3.46 -1.19
CA GLY A 173 5.88 3.15 -1.65
C GLY A 173 6.52 4.23 -2.53
N LEU A 174 5.72 5.10 -3.15
CA LEU A 174 6.18 6.25 -3.93
C LEU A 174 5.87 7.60 -3.26
N ALA A 175 5.29 7.59 -2.07
CA ALA A 175 4.91 8.82 -1.38
C ALA A 175 6.14 9.65 -0.96
N THR A 176 5.97 10.98 -0.92
CA THR A 176 7.02 11.93 -0.54
C THR A 176 6.46 13.12 0.22
N THR A 177 7.32 13.80 0.98
CA THR A 177 7.03 15.11 1.57
C THR A 177 7.68 16.25 0.80
N GLU A 178 8.43 15.95 -0.26
CA GLU A 178 9.10 16.96 -1.07
C GLU A 178 8.09 17.67 -1.99
N LYS A 179 8.01 19.00 -1.87
CA LYS A 179 7.15 19.85 -2.73
C LYS A 179 7.67 19.95 -4.17
N VAL A 180 8.94 19.72 -4.38
CA VAL A 180 9.60 19.69 -5.69
C VAL A 180 10.41 18.41 -5.75
N SER A 181 10.17 17.58 -6.74
CA SER A 181 10.93 16.35 -6.96
C SER A 181 11.67 16.41 -8.29
N GLU A 182 12.94 16.03 -8.25
CA GLU A 182 13.75 15.81 -9.47
C GLU A 182 13.58 14.38 -10.01
N GLU A 183 12.81 13.54 -9.33
CA GLU A 183 12.51 12.17 -9.76
C GLU A 183 11.42 12.18 -10.84
N PHE A 184 11.86 12.18 -12.11
CA PHE A 184 10.97 12.07 -13.26
C PHE A 184 10.42 10.67 -13.43
N ARG A 185 9.21 10.57 -14.01
CA ARG A 185 8.52 9.29 -14.32
C ARG A 185 8.26 8.41 -13.09
N THR A 186 7.99 9.03 -11.96
CA THR A 186 7.54 8.35 -10.75
C THR A 186 6.02 8.15 -10.81
N GLY A 187 5.56 6.92 -10.59
CA GLY A 187 4.13 6.55 -10.63
C GLY A 187 3.74 5.75 -11.88
N SER A 188 2.46 5.45 -11.97
CA SER A 188 1.88 4.65 -13.07
C SER A 188 1.66 5.49 -14.30
N VAL A 189 2.25 5.12 -15.43
CA VAL A 189 2.34 5.91 -16.68
C VAL A 189 0.99 6.50 -17.12
N TYR A 190 -0.08 5.73 -17.03
CA TYR A 190 -1.43 6.17 -17.44
C TYR A 190 -2.13 7.11 -16.46
N HIS A 191 -1.60 7.26 -15.25
CA HIS A 191 -2.17 8.08 -14.17
C HIS A 191 -1.25 9.22 -13.73
N MET A 192 -0.12 9.40 -14.42
CA MET A 192 0.78 10.51 -14.17
C MET A 192 0.13 11.83 -14.55
N SER A 193 0.35 12.87 -13.73
CA SER A 193 -0.04 14.22 -14.12
C SER A 193 0.80 14.69 -15.32
N PRO A 194 0.26 15.57 -16.18
CA PRO A 194 0.99 16.10 -17.34
C PRO A 194 2.34 16.74 -16.98
N GLY A 195 2.47 17.30 -15.78
CA GLY A 195 3.70 17.91 -15.29
C GLY A 195 4.83 16.94 -14.98
N THR A 196 4.54 15.66 -14.68
CA THR A 196 5.55 14.65 -14.37
C THR A 196 6.15 13.99 -15.62
N SER A 197 5.54 14.19 -16.79
CA SER A 197 5.98 13.59 -18.06
C SER A 197 7.05 14.43 -18.79
N HIS A 198 7.28 15.68 -18.43
CA HIS A 198 8.21 16.63 -19.08
C HIS A 198 9.12 17.34 -18.07
N SER A 199 10.29 17.70 -18.53
CA SER A 199 11.50 18.09 -17.81
C SER A 199 11.46 19.32 -16.90
N ILE A 200 10.36 19.81 -16.41
CA ILE A 200 10.29 20.83 -15.34
C ILE A 200 8.96 20.68 -14.63
N CYS A 201 8.95 20.21 -13.41
CA CYS A 201 7.74 20.26 -12.61
C CYS A 201 8.02 20.85 -11.23
N SER A 202 7.58 22.09 -11.04
CA SER A 202 7.16 22.53 -9.72
C SER A 202 5.89 21.75 -9.40
N LEU A 203 5.88 21.00 -8.30
CA LEU A 203 4.69 20.31 -7.78
C LEU A 203 3.63 21.32 -7.31
N SER A 204 3.13 22.14 -8.24
CA SER A 204 1.84 22.80 -8.12
C SER A 204 0.73 21.91 -8.73
N CYS A 205 1.04 20.66 -9.08
CA CYS A 205 0.09 19.69 -9.58
C CYS A 205 -0.25 18.67 -8.51
N MET A 206 -1.44 18.84 -8.03
CA MET A 206 -2.24 17.93 -7.25
C MET A 206 -2.34 16.54 -7.89
N CYS A 207 -2.39 15.56 -7.03
CA CYS A 207 -2.70 14.13 -7.10
C CYS A 207 -1.51 13.24 -6.98
#